data_64e85333812f706c3ae39ceb1c72d1d5
#
_entry.id   64e85333812f706c3ae39ceb1c72d1d5
#
_cell.length_a   1.000
_cell.length_b   1.000
_cell.length_c   1.000
_cell.angle_alpha   90.00
_cell.angle_beta   90.00
_cell.angle_gamma   90.00
#
_symmetry.space_group_name_H-M   'P 1'
#
loop_
_entity.id
_entity.type
_entity.pdbx_description
1 polymer ?
#
loop_
_entity_poly.entity_id
_entity_poly.type
_entity_poly.pdbx_seq_one_letter_code
_entity_poly.pdbx_strand_id
1 'polypeptide(L)'
;AVLGMAVVAVPVVLAFAPWLFEAIGRDPWLRAWLGRLLGFGMPGLALLMVVLHTVHGLSLDLGARRVGARPRTARGLRFGLYSCGWDLLTLPAGVAALAVTDGFRAARRALPMSLTVPKLASRAFLRGVYQLDEDACRLASRRAMWIAAAAALMACGTFGAALVALVLF
;
A
#
# COMPACT_ATOMS: atom_id res chain seq x y z
N ALA A 1 2.66 -1.12 -1.48
CA ALA A 1 3.78 -2.02 -1.16
C ALA A 1 4.26 -1.84 0.28
N VAL A 2 4.76 -0.66 0.71
CA VAL A 2 5.33 -0.46 2.06
C VAL A 2 4.32 -0.71 3.17
N LEU A 3 3.09 -0.21 3.06
CA LEU A 3 2.01 -0.44 4.03
C LEU A 3 1.57 -1.91 4.08
N GLY A 4 1.48 -2.56 2.93
CA GLY A 4 1.19 -3.99 2.87
C GLY A 4 2.32 -4.81 3.51
N MET A 5 3.58 -4.43 3.31
CA MET A 5 4.71 -5.06 4.02
C MET A 5 4.55 -4.93 5.53
N ALA A 6 4.14 -3.79 6.05
CA ALA A 6 3.90 -3.61 7.48
C ALA A 6 2.77 -4.51 8.01
N VAL A 7 1.66 -4.61 7.26
CA VAL A 7 0.51 -5.47 7.65
C VAL A 7 0.91 -6.95 7.75
N VAL A 8 1.82 -7.42 6.92
CA VAL A 8 2.28 -8.81 6.92
C VAL A 8 3.51 -9.00 7.81
N ALA A 9 4.45 -8.04 7.79
CA ALA A 9 5.69 -8.16 8.56
C ALA A 9 5.46 -8.16 10.08
N VAL A 10 4.52 -7.36 10.58
CA VAL A 10 4.26 -7.29 12.03
C VAL A 10 3.81 -8.66 12.60
N PRO A 11 2.78 -9.35 12.06
CA PRO A 11 2.42 -10.67 12.55
C PRO A 11 3.54 -11.71 12.39
N VAL A 12 4.30 -11.63 11.27
CA VAL A 12 5.41 -12.56 11.02
C VAL A 12 6.54 -12.33 12.02
N VAL A 13 6.94 -11.07 12.25
CA VAL A 13 7.97 -10.76 13.26
C VAL A 13 7.52 -11.21 14.65
N LEU A 14 6.27 -10.97 15.00
CA LEU A 14 5.73 -11.41 16.28
C LEU A 14 5.72 -12.93 16.40
N ALA A 15 5.39 -13.67 15.34
CA ALA A 15 5.39 -15.14 15.34
C ALA A 15 6.79 -15.75 15.46
N PHE A 16 7.82 -15.09 14.91
CA PHE A 16 9.20 -15.59 14.90
C PHE A 16 10.10 -14.98 15.99
N ALA A 17 9.58 -14.12 16.85
CA ALA A 17 10.33 -13.50 17.93
C ALA A 17 9.70 -13.80 19.30
N PRO A 18 9.72 -15.05 19.79
CA PRO A 18 9.12 -15.41 21.08
C PRO A 18 9.68 -14.62 22.26
N TRP A 19 10.96 -14.23 22.21
CA TRP A 19 11.58 -13.34 23.19
C TRP A 19 10.89 -11.95 23.28
N LEU A 20 10.35 -11.46 22.17
CA LEU A 20 9.59 -10.22 22.15
C LEU A 20 8.26 -10.37 22.89
N PHE A 21 7.61 -11.52 22.77
CA PHE A 21 6.41 -11.86 23.55
C PHE A 21 6.67 -11.96 25.04
N GLU A 22 7.82 -12.51 25.46
CA GLU A 22 8.19 -12.54 26.87
C GLU A 22 8.45 -11.13 27.42
N ALA A 23 9.17 -10.29 26.65
CA ALA A 23 9.42 -8.91 27.04
C ALA A 23 8.12 -8.11 27.15
N ILE A 24 7.22 -8.25 26.17
CA ILE A 24 5.87 -7.63 26.17
C ILE A 24 5.01 -8.17 27.30
N GLY A 25 5.12 -9.50 27.60
CA GLY A 25 4.37 -10.14 28.66
C GLY A 25 4.71 -9.63 30.06
N ARG A 26 5.93 -9.12 30.28
CA ARG A 26 6.40 -8.56 31.55
C ARG A 26 5.94 -7.14 31.81
N ASP A 27 5.66 -6.35 30.76
CA ASP A 27 5.23 -4.95 30.89
C ASP A 27 3.73 -4.83 30.56
N PRO A 28 2.86 -4.50 31.56
CA PRO A 28 1.42 -4.35 31.35
C PRO A 28 1.07 -3.24 30.34
N TRP A 29 1.85 -2.14 30.33
CA TRP A 29 1.63 -1.03 29.40
C TRP A 29 1.91 -1.47 27.95
N LEU A 30 3.06 -2.15 27.74
CA LEU A 30 3.45 -2.64 26.43
C LEU A 30 2.45 -3.66 25.88
N ARG A 31 1.92 -4.53 26.75
CA ARG A 31 0.86 -5.49 26.40
C ARG A 31 -0.43 -4.80 25.98
N ALA A 32 -0.89 -3.80 26.73
CA ALA A 32 -2.08 -3.06 26.40
C ALA A 32 -1.92 -2.29 25.08
N TRP A 33 -0.77 -1.65 24.87
CA TRP A 33 -0.43 -0.95 23.66
C TRP A 33 -0.42 -1.88 22.43
N LEU A 34 0.23 -3.06 22.53
CA LEU A 34 0.25 -4.07 21.47
C LEU A 34 -1.16 -4.60 21.16
N GLY A 35 -1.98 -4.82 22.19
CA GLY A 35 -3.37 -5.23 22.04
C GLY A 35 -4.17 -4.21 21.23
N ARG A 36 -4.01 -2.92 21.53
CA ARG A 36 -4.65 -1.83 20.75
C ARG A 36 -4.11 -1.76 19.32
N LEU A 37 -2.79 -1.88 19.14
CA LEU A 37 -2.17 -1.87 17.82
C LEU A 37 -2.67 -3.04 16.95
N LEU A 38 -2.73 -4.25 17.49
CA LEU A 38 -3.22 -5.41 16.76
C LEU A 38 -4.74 -5.36 16.54
N GLY A 39 -5.52 -4.95 17.54
CA GLY A 39 -6.97 -4.91 17.46
C GLY A 39 -7.52 -3.81 16.55
N PHE A 40 -6.90 -2.64 16.53
CA PHE A 40 -7.39 -1.47 15.77
C PHE A 40 -6.39 -1.03 14.69
N GLY A 41 -5.10 -1.04 14.98
CA GLY A 41 -4.08 -0.56 14.06
C GLY A 41 -3.98 -1.44 12.81
N MET A 42 -4.01 -2.76 12.95
CA MET A 42 -3.90 -3.68 11.82
C MET A 42 -5.11 -3.63 10.88
N PRO A 43 -6.37 -3.69 11.37
CA PRO A 43 -7.54 -3.47 10.52
C PRO A 43 -7.54 -2.08 9.87
N GLY A 44 -7.13 -1.05 10.61
CA GLY A 44 -6.99 0.31 10.09
C GLY A 44 -5.96 0.41 8.97
N LEU A 45 -4.81 -0.25 9.09
CA LEU A 45 -3.80 -0.33 8.04
C LEU A 45 -4.32 -1.06 6.79
N ALA A 46 -5.06 -2.16 6.97
CA ALA A 46 -5.68 -2.88 5.86
C ALA A 46 -6.69 -1.99 5.14
N LEU A 47 -7.54 -1.27 5.88
CA LEU A 47 -8.47 -0.31 5.31
C LEU A 47 -7.74 0.82 4.56
N LEU A 48 -6.70 1.40 5.16
CA LEU A 48 -5.87 2.42 4.53
C LEU A 48 -5.26 1.92 3.22
N MET A 49 -4.80 0.67 3.18
CA MET A 49 -4.26 0.06 1.95
C MET A 49 -5.34 0.00 0.85
N VAL A 50 -6.56 -0.43 1.16
CA VAL A 50 -7.67 -0.45 0.21
C VAL A 50 -8.00 0.95 -0.29
N VAL A 51 -8.06 1.93 0.62
CA VAL A 51 -8.30 3.34 0.28
C VAL A 51 -7.23 3.87 -0.67
N LEU A 52 -5.95 3.65 -0.37
CA LEU A 52 -4.84 4.13 -1.19
C LEU A 52 -4.85 3.54 -2.61
N HIS A 53 -5.14 2.23 -2.74
CA HIS A 53 -5.24 1.58 -4.05
C HIS A 53 -6.46 2.07 -4.84
N THR A 54 -7.58 2.25 -4.17
CA THR A 54 -8.80 2.82 -4.76
C THR A 54 -8.55 4.23 -5.27
N VAL A 55 -7.93 5.08 -4.46
CA VAL A 55 -7.55 6.45 -4.82
C VAL A 55 -6.56 6.44 -5.99
N HIS A 56 -5.58 5.53 -5.99
CA HIS A 56 -4.66 5.40 -7.12
C HIS A 56 -5.39 5.06 -8.43
N GLY A 57 -6.31 4.10 -8.41
CA GLY A 57 -7.11 3.75 -9.58
C GLY A 57 -7.99 4.90 -10.09
N LEU A 58 -8.64 5.63 -9.16
CA LEU A 58 -9.43 6.82 -9.50
C LEU A 58 -8.57 7.98 -10.02
N SER A 59 -7.38 8.15 -9.48
CA SER A 59 -6.44 9.19 -9.94
C SER A 59 -5.97 8.96 -11.38
N LEU A 60 -5.85 7.69 -11.80
CA LEU A 60 -5.55 7.35 -13.20
C LEU A 60 -6.70 7.75 -14.13
N ASP A 61 -7.96 7.51 -13.73
CA ASP A 61 -9.13 7.99 -14.48
C ASP A 61 -9.15 9.52 -14.58
N LEU A 62 -8.91 10.23 -13.47
CA LEU A 62 -8.83 11.69 -13.47
C LEU A 62 -7.66 12.21 -14.33
N GLY A 63 -6.51 11.54 -14.27
CA GLY A 63 -5.35 11.87 -15.11
C GLY A 63 -5.67 11.70 -16.60
N ALA A 64 -6.36 10.62 -16.97
CA ALA A 64 -6.80 10.36 -18.33
C ALA A 64 -7.82 11.40 -18.84
N ARG A 65 -8.78 11.78 -18.00
CA ARG A 65 -9.76 12.85 -18.34
C ARG A 65 -9.08 14.19 -18.65
N ARG A 66 -8.03 14.53 -17.90
CA ARG A 66 -7.27 15.79 -18.11
C ARG A 66 -6.45 15.81 -19.40
N VAL A 67 -6.30 14.68 -20.09
CA VAL A 67 -5.73 14.59 -21.44
C VAL A 67 -6.79 14.35 -22.52
N GLY A 68 -8.09 14.53 -22.19
CA GLY A 68 -9.20 14.46 -23.13
C GLY A 68 -9.87 13.08 -23.24
N ALA A 69 -9.48 12.08 -22.44
CA ALA A 69 -10.12 10.78 -22.46
C ALA A 69 -11.52 10.80 -21.83
N ARG A 70 -12.41 9.94 -22.34
CA ARG A 70 -13.74 9.76 -21.74
C ARG A 70 -13.63 9.12 -20.34
N PRO A 71 -14.42 9.57 -19.35
CA PRO A 71 -14.43 9.02 -18.01
C PRO A 71 -14.78 7.54 -18.00
N ARG A 72 -14.01 6.75 -17.26
CA ARG A 72 -14.24 5.30 -17.06
C ARG A 72 -14.03 4.93 -15.59
N THR A 73 -14.66 5.66 -14.70
CA THR A 73 -14.49 5.60 -13.24
C THR A 73 -14.59 4.17 -12.68
N ALA A 74 -15.59 3.39 -13.14
CA ALA A 74 -15.74 2.00 -12.71
C ALA A 74 -14.53 1.12 -13.08
N ARG A 75 -13.87 1.39 -14.20
CA ARG A 75 -12.64 0.67 -14.60
C ARG A 75 -11.45 1.11 -13.78
N GLY A 76 -11.32 2.41 -13.49
CA GLY A 76 -10.32 2.94 -12.58
C GLY A 76 -10.43 2.33 -11.17
N LEU A 77 -11.65 2.29 -10.63
CA LEU A 77 -11.93 1.66 -9.34
C LEU A 77 -11.54 0.18 -9.33
N ARG A 78 -11.98 -0.58 -10.34
CA ARG A 78 -11.61 -2.02 -10.46
C ARG A 78 -10.10 -2.22 -10.54
N PHE A 79 -9.40 -1.39 -11.30
CA PHE A 79 -7.94 -1.45 -11.39
C PHE A 79 -7.29 -1.25 -10.01
N GLY A 80 -7.75 -0.26 -9.25
CA GLY A 80 -7.27 -0.04 -7.87
C GLY A 80 -7.50 -1.25 -6.97
N LEU A 81 -8.70 -1.82 -6.98
CA LEU A 81 -9.03 -3.00 -6.17
C LEU A 81 -8.24 -4.25 -6.59
N TYR A 82 -8.05 -4.50 -7.89
CA TYR A 82 -7.20 -5.60 -8.36
C TYR A 82 -5.74 -5.41 -7.96
N SER A 83 -5.22 -4.18 -8.03
CA SER A 83 -3.86 -3.87 -7.57
C SER A 83 -3.69 -4.12 -6.08
N CYS A 84 -4.72 -3.81 -5.27
CA CYS A 84 -4.73 -4.13 -3.85
C CYS A 84 -4.70 -5.65 -3.61
N GLY A 85 -5.54 -6.41 -4.30
CA GLY A 85 -5.57 -7.87 -4.22
C GLY A 85 -4.24 -8.50 -4.63
N TRP A 86 -3.61 -7.98 -5.68
CA TRP A 86 -2.29 -8.45 -6.12
C TRP A 86 -1.22 -8.20 -5.07
N ASP A 87 -1.19 -7.02 -4.45
CA ASP A 87 -0.25 -6.71 -3.37
C ASP A 87 -0.46 -7.63 -2.15
N LEU A 88 -1.71 -7.95 -1.81
CA LEU A 88 -2.02 -8.89 -0.73
C LEU A 88 -1.53 -10.31 -1.01
N LEU A 89 -1.56 -10.76 -2.27
CA LEU A 89 -1.09 -12.09 -2.66
C LEU A 89 0.45 -12.17 -2.74
N THR A 90 1.10 -11.12 -3.24
CA THR A 90 2.55 -11.12 -3.48
C THR A 90 3.37 -10.79 -2.22
N LEU A 91 2.78 -10.07 -1.25
CA LEU A 91 3.44 -9.66 -0.03
C LEU A 91 3.90 -10.82 0.86
N PRO A 92 3.05 -11.83 1.16
CA PRO A 92 3.48 -12.97 1.96
C PRO A 92 4.64 -13.73 1.31
N ALA A 93 4.61 -13.89 -0.02
CA ALA A 93 5.70 -14.51 -0.77
C ALA A 93 7.00 -13.70 -0.69
N GLY A 94 6.90 -12.37 -0.77
CA GLY A 94 8.04 -11.46 -0.61
C GLY A 94 8.65 -11.52 0.78
N VAL A 95 7.82 -11.53 1.83
CA VAL A 95 8.27 -11.64 3.23
C VAL A 95 8.91 -13.00 3.49
N ALA A 96 8.32 -14.09 3.00
CA ALA A 96 8.90 -15.42 3.11
C ALA A 96 10.27 -15.50 2.40
N ALA A 97 10.40 -14.93 1.20
CA ALA A 97 11.67 -14.85 0.50
C ALA A 97 12.72 -14.04 1.27
N LEU A 98 12.31 -12.96 1.97
CA LEU A 98 13.18 -12.15 2.81
C LEU A 98 13.64 -12.92 4.06
N ALA A 99 12.80 -13.78 4.62
CA ALA A 99 13.15 -14.58 5.80
C ALA A 99 14.11 -15.73 5.48
N VAL A 100 14.07 -16.26 4.26
CA VAL A 100 14.89 -17.42 3.82
C VAL A 100 16.22 -16.99 3.20
N THR A 101 16.28 -15.81 2.59
CA THR A 101 17.51 -15.27 1.98
C THR A 101 18.05 -14.13 2.83
N ASP A 102 19.38 -13.88 2.74
CA ASP A 102 20.06 -12.72 3.34
C ASP A 102 19.20 -11.44 3.20
N GLY A 103 18.33 -11.21 4.18
CA GLY A 103 17.14 -10.35 4.10
C GLY A 103 17.41 -8.95 3.55
N PHE A 104 18.60 -8.39 3.85
CA PHE A 104 19.00 -7.08 3.36
C PHE A 104 19.31 -7.06 1.85
N ARG A 105 19.91 -8.11 1.31
CA ARG A 105 20.21 -8.21 -0.14
C ARG A 105 18.96 -8.42 -0.97
N ALA A 106 18.03 -9.24 -0.46
CA ALA A 106 16.75 -9.47 -1.12
C ALA A 106 15.87 -8.22 -1.10
N ALA A 107 15.80 -7.49 0.03
CA ALA A 107 15.09 -6.22 0.12
C ALA A 107 15.64 -5.17 -0.88
N ARG A 108 16.95 -5.04 -0.99
CA ARG A 108 17.59 -4.11 -1.92
C ARG A 108 17.30 -4.45 -3.39
N ARG A 109 17.12 -5.73 -3.75
CA ARG A 109 16.71 -6.16 -5.10
C ARG A 109 15.22 -6.00 -5.34
N ALA A 110 14.38 -6.24 -4.33
CA ALA A 110 12.93 -6.13 -4.46
C ALA A 110 12.43 -4.68 -4.53
N LEU A 111 13.15 -3.73 -3.92
CA LEU A 111 12.76 -2.32 -3.88
C LEU A 111 12.56 -1.70 -5.27
N PRO A 112 13.50 -1.83 -6.25
CA PRO A 112 13.28 -1.33 -7.60
C PRO A 112 12.09 -1.98 -8.31
N MET A 113 11.86 -3.28 -8.09
CA MET A 113 10.73 -4.01 -8.68
C MET A 113 9.40 -3.51 -8.12
N SER A 114 9.31 -3.23 -6.82
CA SER A 114 8.10 -2.70 -6.18
C SER A 114 7.71 -1.30 -6.68
N LEU A 115 8.65 -0.55 -7.24
CA LEU A 115 8.40 0.77 -7.84
C LEU A 115 8.12 0.69 -9.35
N THR A 116 8.75 -0.25 -10.06
CA THR A 116 8.60 -0.37 -11.52
C THR A 116 7.34 -1.11 -11.94
N VAL A 117 6.95 -2.18 -11.24
CA VAL A 117 5.76 -2.97 -11.59
C VAL A 117 4.47 -2.14 -11.55
N PRO A 118 4.17 -1.35 -10.49
CA PRO A 118 3.00 -0.49 -10.48
C PRO A 118 3.00 0.56 -11.61
N LYS A 119 4.16 1.09 -11.97
CA LYS A 119 4.31 2.05 -13.06
C LYS A 119 4.00 1.42 -14.41
N LEU A 120 4.48 0.21 -14.66
CA LEU A 120 4.20 -0.52 -15.89
C LEU A 120 2.72 -0.93 -15.98
N ALA A 121 2.14 -1.42 -14.88
CA ALA A 121 0.73 -1.76 -14.79
C ALA A 121 -0.19 -0.55 -15.05
N SER A 122 0.14 0.61 -14.46
CA SER A 122 -0.62 1.85 -14.67
C SER A 122 -0.55 2.32 -16.13
N ARG A 123 0.62 2.21 -16.79
CA ARG A 123 0.77 2.53 -18.20
C ARG A 123 -0.01 1.56 -19.08
N ALA A 124 0.09 0.25 -18.82
CA ALA A 124 -0.67 -0.77 -19.55
C ALA A 124 -2.19 -0.53 -19.40
N PHE A 125 -2.65 -0.17 -18.20
CA PHE A 125 -4.05 0.20 -17.95
C PHE A 125 -4.48 1.43 -18.78
N LEU A 126 -3.69 2.52 -18.77
CA LEU A 126 -4.00 3.73 -19.52
C LEU A 126 -4.03 3.45 -21.03
N ARG A 127 -3.10 2.68 -21.57
CA ARG A 127 -3.11 2.28 -22.98
C ARG A 127 -4.28 1.36 -23.34
N GLY A 128 -4.51 0.32 -22.55
CA GLY A 128 -5.54 -0.67 -22.86
C GLY A 128 -6.96 -0.15 -22.66
N VAL A 129 -7.20 0.63 -21.61
CA VAL A 129 -8.55 1.10 -21.27
C VAL A 129 -8.91 2.40 -21.97
N TYR A 130 -7.98 3.37 -22.02
CA TYR A 130 -8.24 4.71 -22.56
C TYR A 130 -7.67 4.91 -23.96
N GLN A 131 -6.92 3.92 -24.47
CA GLN A 131 -6.29 3.95 -25.82
C GLN A 131 -5.41 5.19 -26.03
N LEU A 132 -4.73 5.62 -24.96
CA LEU A 132 -3.82 6.76 -25.00
C LEU A 132 -2.51 6.38 -25.70
N ASP A 133 -1.96 7.32 -26.46
CA ASP A 133 -0.60 7.24 -26.99
C ASP A 133 0.45 7.37 -25.87
N GLU A 134 1.72 7.24 -26.20
CA GLU A 134 2.80 7.23 -25.21
C GLU A 134 2.89 8.57 -24.46
N ASP A 135 2.75 9.69 -25.16
CA ASP A 135 2.91 11.02 -24.57
C ASP A 135 1.71 11.37 -23.68
N ALA A 136 0.49 11.10 -24.13
CA ALA A 136 -0.71 11.22 -23.31
C ALA A 136 -0.67 10.29 -22.10
N CYS A 137 -0.16 9.06 -22.23
CA CYS A 137 0.04 8.15 -21.10
C CYS A 137 1.02 8.71 -20.07
N ARG A 138 2.14 9.28 -20.51
CA ARG A 138 3.12 9.91 -19.61
C ARG A 138 2.51 11.08 -18.86
N LEU A 139 1.79 11.95 -19.58
CA LEU A 139 1.15 13.13 -18.99
C LEU A 139 0.03 12.73 -18.01
N ALA A 140 -0.83 11.77 -18.39
CA ALA A 140 -1.90 11.25 -17.55
C ALA A 140 -1.33 10.59 -16.28
N SER A 141 -0.29 9.75 -16.41
CA SER A 141 0.38 9.11 -15.28
C SER A 141 1.00 10.13 -14.33
N ARG A 142 1.66 11.17 -14.86
CA ARG A 142 2.26 12.22 -14.04
C ARG A 142 1.21 12.99 -13.24
N ARG A 143 0.10 13.35 -13.87
CA ARG A 143 -1.02 14.05 -13.20
C ARG A 143 -1.70 13.14 -12.16
N ALA A 144 -1.93 11.88 -12.52
CA ALA A 144 -2.48 10.88 -11.59
C ALA A 144 -1.58 10.70 -10.36
N MET A 145 -0.26 10.66 -10.54
CA MET A 145 0.71 10.53 -9.45
C MET A 145 0.60 11.68 -8.43
N TRP A 146 0.47 12.92 -8.89
CA TRP A 146 0.32 14.06 -7.98
C TRP A 146 -1.00 14.02 -7.21
N ILE A 147 -2.11 13.65 -7.88
CA ILE A 147 -3.41 13.50 -7.22
C ILE A 147 -3.35 12.39 -6.17
N ALA A 148 -2.79 11.23 -6.56
CA ALA A 148 -2.63 10.11 -5.65
C ALA A 148 -1.72 10.43 -4.46
N ALA A 149 -0.61 11.15 -4.70
CA ALA A 149 0.32 11.55 -3.64
C ALA A 149 -0.34 12.49 -2.63
N ALA A 150 -1.06 13.51 -3.10
CA ALA A 150 -1.78 14.44 -2.22
C ALA A 150 -2.83 13.71 -1.36
N ALA A 151 -3.63 12.84 -1.98
CA ALA A 151 -4.63 12.07 -1.26
C ALA A 151 -4.00 11.04 -0.30
N ALA A 152 -2.87 10.43 -0.68
CA ALA A 152 -2.12 9.52 0.19
C ALA A 152 -1.57 10.24 1.43
N LEU A 153 -1.01 11.44 1.26
CA LEU A 153 -0.53 12.26 2.38
C LEU A 153 -1.66 12.58 3.37
N MET A 154 -2.82 12.98 2.87
CA MET A 154 -3.99 13.23 3.70
C MET A 154 -4.46 11.97 4.44
N ALA A 155 -4.62 10.86 3.73
CA ALA A 155 -5.07 9.60 4.31
C ALA A 155 -4.07 9.04 5.35
N CYS A 156 -2.77 9.10 5.06
CA CYS A 156 -1.74 8.68 6.01
C CYS A 156 -1.65 9.62 7.22
N GLY A 157 -1.81 10.92 7.02
CA GLY A 157 -1.83 11.91 8.10
C GLY A 157 -3.01 11.71 9.05
N THR A 158 -4.21 11.53 8.51
CA THR A 158 -5.41 11.27 9.34
C THR A 158 -5.31 9.93 10.07
N PHE A 159 -4.81 8.90 9.41
CA PHE A 159 -4.59 7.60 10.04
C PHE A 159 -3.52 7.66 11.13
N GLY A 160 -2.42 8.36 10.88
CA GLY A 160 -1.36 8.57 11.88
C GLY A 160 -1.87 9.33 13.11
N ALA A 161 -2.64 10.39 12.90
CA ALA A 161 -3.27 11.13 13.98
C ALA A 161 -4.24 10.25 14.80
N ALA A 162 -5.04 9.42 14.13
CA ALA A 162 -5.95 8.49 14.81
C ALA A 162 -5.19 7.44 15.63
N LEU A 163 -4.06 6.90 15.10
CA LEU A 163 -3.21 5.98 15.85
C LEU A 163 -2.58 6.63 17.08
N VAL A 164 -2.08 7.86 16.95
CA VAL A 164 -1.52 8.61 18.07
C VAL A 164 -2.58 8.84 19.13
N ALA A 165 -3.78 9.27 18.75
CA ALA A 165 -4.89 9.43 19.69
C ALA A 165 -5.23 8.10 20.40
N LEU A 166 -5.29 6.99 19.67
CA LEU A 166 -5.56 5.66 20.23
C LEU A 166 -4.50 5.19 21.26
N VAL A 167 -3.26 5.64 21.09
CA VAL A 167 -2.14 5.29 21.97
C VAL A 167 -2.13 6.16 23.22
N LEU A 168 -2.50 7.46 23.10
CA LEU A 168 -2.44 8.43 24.18
C LEU A 168 -3.67 8.38 25.11
N PHE A 169 -4.82 7.97 24.59
CA PHE A 169 -6.11 7.87 25.30
C PHE A 169 -6.63 6.44 25.34
#